data_4426f6ddb016e12851d4b44d853b7c78
#
_entry.id   4426f6ddb016e12851d4b44d853b7c78
#
_cell.length_a   1.000
_cell.length_b   1.000
_cell.length_c   1.000
_cell.angle_alpha   90.00
_cell.angle_beta   90.00
_cell.angle_gamma   90.00
#
_symmetry.space_group_name_H-M   'P 1'
#
loop_
_entity.id
_entity.type
_entity.pdbx_description
1 polymer ?
#
loop_
_entity_poly.entity_id
_entity_poly.type
_entity_poly.pdbx_seq_one_letter_code
_entity_poly.pdbx_strand_id
1 'polypeptide(L)'
;FFLFKYFSIFSQYPFVREKIENLPNFDKKILHYGYFVGLNDYDFKFEYSSNYYTLLNLNDIEIEKSNGFNVGLIGDLRINDFFNLRFEPGLYANQRKLIYPDQDGLNSENDKIREIKSTYIHLPLLIKFSSLRINNFKPYVVGGISSSLNLSSNEKNNDDNSNNVFRMKTN
;
A
#
# COMPACT_ATOMS: atom_id res chain seq x y z
N PHE A 1 8.12 45.03 14.64
CA PHE A 1 8.72 44.46 15.89
C PHE A 1 7.80 44.55 17.12
N PHE A 2 6.45 44.73 16.96
CA PHE A 2 5.58 45.02 18.12
C PHE A 2 4.26 44.25 18.17
N LEU A 3 4.15 43.08 17.51
CA LEU A 3 2.87 42.32 17.47
C LEU A 3 2.88 40.91 18.09
N PHE A 4 3.90 40.56 18.87
CA PHE A 4 3.99 39.22 19.47
C PHE A 4 3.82 39.19 21.01
N LYS A 5 3.31 40.24 21.62
CA LYS A 5 3.33 40.36 23.10
C LYS A 5 1.99 40.15 23.83
N TYR A 6 0.92 39.73 23.17
CA TYR A 6 -0.38 39.53 23.83
C TYR A 6 -1.11 38.24 23.46
N PHE A 7 -0.37 37.15 23.35
CA PHE A 7 -1.01 35.83 23.49
C PHE A 7 -0.64 35.24 24.85
N SER A 8 -1.11 35.84 25.91
CA SER A 8 -1.29 35.12 27.16
C SER A 8 -2.49 34.22 27.00
N ILE A 9 -2.23 33.00 26.51
CA ILE A 9 -3.23 31.93 26.60
C ILE A 9 -3.43 31.68 28.07
N PHE A 10 -4.52 32.19 28.62
CA PHE A 10 -5.02 31.75 29.90
C PHE A 10 -5.33 30.27 29.72
N SER A 11 -4.42 29.43 30.17
CA SER A 11 -4.68 28.02 30.38
C SER A 11 -5.82 27.95 31.38
N GLN A 12 -7.03 27.76 30.85
CA GLN A 12 -8.17 27.45 31.69
C GLN A 12 -7.78 26.24 32.52
N TYR A 13 -7.92 26.35 33.82
CA TYR A 13 -7.73 25.26 34.73
C TYR A 13 -8.41 24.02 34.18
N PRO A 14 -7.67 22.94 33.88
CA PRO A 14 -8.31 21.73 33.42
C PRO A 14 -9.24 21.31 34.54
N PHE A 15 -10.53 21.22 34.25
CA PHE A 15 -11.44 20.44 35.08
C PHE A 15 -10.70 19.15 35.39
N VAL A 16 -10.43 18.92 36.68
CA VAL A 16 -9.83 17.67 37.15
C VAL A 16 -10.91 16.60 37.03
N ARG A 17 -11.23 16.22 35.80
CA ARG A 17 -11.91 14.96 35.56
C ARG A 17 -10.91 13.87 35.89
N GLU A 18 -11.30 12.98 36.80
CA GLU A 18 -10.56 11.74 37.01
C GLU A 18 -10.23 11.15 35.61
N LYS A 19 -8.95 11.10 35.27
CA LYS A 19 -8.51 10.63 33.99
C LYS A 19 -8.61 9.11 33.98
N ILE A 20 -9.74 8.61 33.48
CA ILE A 20 -9.96 7.19 33.32
C ILE A 20 -9.03 6.73 32.18
N GLU A 21 -8.05 5.93 32.53
CA GLU A 21 -7.19 5.25 31.55
C GLU A 21 -7.93 4.02 31.02
N ASN A 22 -8.19 4.00 29.72
CA ASN A 22 -8.76 2.84 29.05
C ASN A 22 -7.69 1.77 28.90
N LEU A 23 -7.95 0.54 29.34
CA LEU A 23 -7.05 -0.60 29.24
C LEU A 23 -5.62 -0.32 29.75
N PRO A 24 -5.43 0.01 31.04
CA PRO A 24 -4.15 0.48 31.58
C PRO A 24 -3.00 -0.52 31.44
N ASN A 25 -3.30 -1.82 31.29
CA ASN A 25 -2.30 -2.87 31.11
C ASN A 25 -2.11 -3.30 29.65
N PHE A 26 -2.80 -2.66 28.70
CA PHE A 26 -2.71 -3.04 27.30
C PHE A 26 -1.28 -2.89 26.78
N ASP A 27 -0.65 -1.76 27.03
CA ASP A 27 0.71 -1.46 26.57
C ASP A 27 1.80 -2.36 27.20
N LYS A 28 1.48 -3.08 28.28
CA LYS A 28 2.41 -4.00 28.96
C LYS A 28 2.45 -5.38 28.32
N LYS A 29 1.48 -5.73 27.50
CA LYS A 29 1.47 -7.02 26.80
C LYS A 29 2.66 -7.11 25.85
N ILE A 30 3.26 -8.29 25.77
CA ILE A 30 4.42 -8.54 24.91
C ILE A 30 4.00 -8.60 23.45
N LEU A 31 2.86 -9.23 23.17
CA LEU A 31 2.35 -9.43 21.81
C LEU A 31 0.97 -8.82 21.65
N HIS A 32 0.84 -8.01 20.60
CA HIS A 32 -0.45 -7.51 20.12
C HIS A 32 -0.66 -8.06 18.71
N TYR A 33 -1.90 -8.38 18.40
CA TYR A 33 -2.28 -8.86 17.07
C TYR A 33 -3.55 -8.16 16.61
N GLY A 34 -3.67 -8.07 15.31
CA GLY A 34 -4.82 -7.44 14.66
C GLY A 34 -4.93 -7.90 13.21
N TYR A 35 -5.87 -7.31 12.52
CA TYR A 35 -6.03 -7.45 11.08
C TYR A 35 -6.32 -6.09 10.47
N PHE A 36 -6.08 -5.99 9.18
CA PHE A 36 -6.47 -4.81 8.41
C PHE A 36 -7.20 -5.23 7.14
N VAL A 37 -8.10 -4.38 6.73
CA VAL A 37 -8.80 -4.44 5.45
C VAL A 37 -8.75 -3.05 4.85
N GLY A 38 -8.48 -2.95 3.57
CA GLY A 38 -8.38 -1.67 2.89
C GLY A 38 -8.65 -1.77 1.41
N LEU A 39 -8.67 -0.61 0.78
CA LEU A 39 -8.71 -0.47 -0.66
C LEU A 39 -7.33 -0.05 -1.16
N ASN A 40 -6.98 -0.50 -2.36
CA ASN A 40 -5.74 -0.12 -3.01
C ASN A 40 -6.02 0.31 -4.46
N ASP A 41 -5.13 1.13 -4.97
CA ASP A 41 -5.10 1.52 -6.37
C ASP A 41 -3.66 1.39 -6.85
N TYR A 42 -3.43 0.56 -7.86
CA TYR A 42 -2.13 0.35 -8.48
C TYR A 42 -2.14 0.88 -9.90
N ASP A 43 -1.02 1.46 -10.31
CA ASP A 43 -0.79 1.93 -11.66
C ASP A 43 0.35 1.18 -12.34
N PHE A 44 0.41 1.26 -13.67
CA PHE A 44 1.56 0.83 -14.45
C PHE A 44 2.42 2.03 -14.83
N LYS A 45 3.72 1.85 -14.72
CA LYS A 45 4.68 2.74 -15.36
C LYS A 45 5.19 2.05 -16.61
N PHE A 46 4.89 2.63 -17.77
CA PHE A 46 5.42 2.14 -19.03
C PHE A 46 6.74 2.81 -19.36
N GLU A 47 7.67 2.00 -19.84
CA GLU A 47 8.88 2.46 -20.51
C GLU A 47 8.76 2.04 -21.98
N TYR A 48 8.53 2.99 -22.86
CA TYR A 48 8.41 2.72 -24.28
C TYR A 48 9.78 2.50 -24.89
N SER A 49 9.89 1.48 -25.74
CA SER A 49 11.11 1.28 -26.55
C SER A 49 11.29 2.46 -27.52
N SER A 50 12.53 2.84 -27.81
CA SER A 50 12.85 3.91 -28.76
C SER A 50 12.22 3.71 -30.14
N ASN A 51 12.03 2.44 -30.55
CA ASN A 51 11.39 2.11 -31.83
C ASN A 51 9.87 2.31 -31.82
N TYR A 52 9.24 2.40 -30.64
CA TYR A 52 7.80 2.57 -30.51
C TYR A 52 7.33 3.89 -31.09
N TYR A 53 8.05 4.98 -30.87
CA TYR A 53 7.71 6.29 -31.38
C TYR A 53 7.92 6.47 -32.88
N THR A 54 8.75 5.61 -33.50
CA THR A 54 9.07 5.70 -34.93
C THR A 54 8.08 4.92 -35.81
N LEU A 55 7.48 3.87 -35.29
CA LEU A 55 6.63 2.95 -36.06
C LEU A 55 5.14 3.33 -36.04
N LEU A 56 4.74 4.17 -35.11
CA LEU A 56 3.34 4.40 -34.84
C LEU A 56 3.12 5.91 -34.59
N ASN A 57 2.29 6.55 -35.39
CA ASN A 57 1.72 7.90 -35.10
C ASN A 57 0.77 7.82 -33.90
N LEU A 58 1.29 7.66 -32.67
CA LEU A 58 0.55 6.95 -31.65
C LEU A 58 -0.07 7.78 -30.58
N ASN A 59 -1.29 7.40 -30.33
CA ASN A 59 -1.97 7.57 -29.08
C ASN A 59 -1.33 6.65 -28.03
N ASP A 60 -1.14 7.13 -26.81
CA ASP A 60 -0.62 6.35 -25.69
C ASP A 60 -1.58 5.21 -25.31
N ILE A 61 -1.03 4.17 -24.68
CA ILE A 61 -1.83 3.10 -24.09
C ILE A 61 -2.59 3.70 -22.91
N GLU A 62 -3.90 3.61 -22.96
CA GLU A 62 -4.76 4.08 -21.88
C GLU A 62 -4.90 3.02 -20.80
N ILE A 63 -4.79 3.44 -19.53
CA ILE A 63 -4.94 2.56 -18.37
C ILE A 63 -6.26 2.89 -17.68
N GLU A 64 -7.19 1.96 -17.72
CA GLU A 64 -8.39 2.04 -16.91
C GLU A 64 -8.13 1.35 -15.57
N LYS A 65 -8.02 2.16 -14.50
CA LYS A 65 -7.77 1.69 -13.14
C LYS A 65 -9.05 1.14 -12.53
N SER A 66 -8.91 0.08 -11.76
CA SER A 66 -9.99 -0.46 -10.94
C SER A 66 -9.53 -0.51 -9.48
N ASN A 67 -10.43 -0.18 -8.59
CA ASN A 67 -10.16 -0.29 -7.16
C ASN A 67 -9.91 -1.75 -6.78
N GLY A 68 -8.78 -2.00 -6.19
CA GLY A 68 -8.42 -3.27 -5.59
C GLY A 68 -8.74 -3.30 -4.10
N PHE A 69 -8.57 -4.45 -3.49
CA PHE A 69 -8.71 -4.62 -2.05
C PHE A 69 -7.45 -5.26 -1.45
N ASN A 70 -7.24 -5.00 -0.18
CA ASN A 70 -6.18 -5.62 0.58
C ASN A 70 -6.69 -6.10 1.94
N VAL A 71 -6.13 -7.21 2.38
CA VAL A 71 -6.42 -7.81 3.67
C VAL A 71 -5.12 -8.38 4.24
N GLY A 72 -4.94 -8.24 5.53
CA GLY A 72 -3.75 -8.79 6.17
C GLY A 72 -3.85 -8.87 7.68
N LEU A 73 -2.78 -9.38 8.25
CA LEU A 73 -2.63 -9.55 9.68
C LEU A 73 -1.61 -8.53 10.21
N ILE A 74 -1.72 -8.23 11.48
CA ILE A 74 -0.79 -7.37 12.19
C ILE A 74 -0.28 -8.15 13.39
N GLY A 75 1.03 -8.33 13.47
CA GLY A 75 1.73 -8.79 14.65
C GLY A 75 2.64 -7.67 15.16
N ASP A 76 2.49 -7.27 16.42
CA ASP A 76 3.26 -6.20 17.04
C ASP A 76 3.88 -6.76 18.33
N LEU A 77 5.20 -7.00 18.30
CA LEU A 77 5.99 -7.55 19.38
C LEU A 77 6.67 -6.40 20.14
N ARG A 78 6.33 -6.24 21.40
CA ARG A 78 6.95 -5.24 22.26
C ARG A 78 8.36 -5.68 22.65
N ILE A 79 9.37 -4.87 22.31
CA ILE A 79 10.75 -5.06 22.70
C ILE A 79 10.99 -4.34 24.04
N ASN A 80 10.54 -3.09 24.11
CA ASN A 80 10.62 -2.26 25.34
C ASN A 80 9.49 -1.22 25.34
N ASP A 81 9.52 -0.23 26.22
CA ASP A 81 8.47 0.78 26.36
C ASP A 81 8.35 1.72 25.14
N PHE A 82 9.42 1.82 24.36
CA PHE A 82 9.51 2.74 23.23
C PHE A 82 9.52 2.01 21.87
N PHE A 83 10.04 0.79 21.82
CA PHE A 83 10.25 0.07 20.56
C PHE A 83 9.43 -1.21 20.49
N ASN A 84 8.75 -1.37 19.38
CA ASN A 84 8.07 -2.61 19.01
C ASN A 84 8.56 -3.05 17.62
N LEU A 85 8.67 -4.35 17.44
CA LEU A 85 8.84 -4.97 16.13
C LEU A 85 7.45 -5.32 15.58
N ARG A 86 7.16 -4.84 14.37
CA ARG A 86 5.84 -5.01 13.75
C ARG A 86 5.97 -5.72 12.42
N PHE A 87 5.15 -6.73 12.21
CA PHE A 87 5.09 -7.51 10.99
C PHE A 87 3.64 -7.53 10.48
N GLU A 88 3.43 -7.11 9.23
CA GLU A 88 2.10 -6.92 8.65
C GLU A 88 1.92 -7.67 7.33
N PRO A 89 1.96 -9.02 7.32
CA PRO A 89 1.74 -9.76 6.11
C PRO A 89 0.34 -9.49 5.56
N GLY A 90 0.27 -9.16 4.27
CA GLY A 90 -0.99 -8.82 3.62
C GLY A 90 -1.05 -9.28 2.17
N LEU A 91 -2.28 -9.59 1.74
CA LEU A 91 -2.62 -9.95 0.38
C LEU A 91 -3.31 -8.74 -0.27
N TYR A 92 -2.82 -8.39 -1.46
CA TYR A 92 -3.27 -7.23 -2.23
C TYR A 92 -3.73 -7.71 -3.59
N ALA A 93 -5.01 -7.61 -3.86
CA ALA A 93 -5.61 -7.96 -5.14
C ALA A 93 -6.01 -6.68 -5.88
N ASN A 94 -5.67 -6.60 -7.15
CA ASN A 94 -6.00 -5.47 -8.01
C ASN A 94 -6.24 -5.95 -9.44
N GLN A 95 -7.06 -5.21 -10.17
CA GLN A 95 -7.39 -5.46 -11.55
C GLN A 95 -7.27 -4.16 -12.34
N ARG A 96 -6.76 -4.24 -13.56
CA ARG A 96 -6.59 -3.09 -14.45
C ARG A 96 -6.87 -3.51 -15.87
N LYS A 97 -7.35 -2.59 -16.69
CA LYS A 97 -7.51 -2.81 -18.12
C LYS A 97 -6.54 -1.92 -18.88
N LEU A 98 -5.87 -2.50 -19.85
CA LEU A 98 -5.05 -1.79 -20.80
C LEU A 98 -5.84 -1.67 -22.11
N ILE A 99 -6.01 -0.46 -22.58
CA ILE A 99 -6.66 -0.15 -23.83
C ILE A 99 -5.58 0.26 -24.81
N TYR A 100 -5.39 -0.57 -25.84
CA TYR A 100 -4.45 -0.29 -26.91
C TYR A 100 -5.09 0.62 -27.95
N PRO A 101 -4.35 1.61 -28.47
CA PRO A 101 -4.83 2.42 -29.57
C PRO A 101 -5.10 1.56 -30.80
N ASP A 102 -6.04 2.01 -31.62
CA ASP A 102 -6.38 1.35 -32.88
C ASP A 102 -5.14 1.26 -33.76
N GLN A 103 -4.75 0.03 -34.07
CA GLN A 103 -3.67 -0.27 -35.01
C GLN A 103 -4.27 -1.01 -36.20
N ASP A 104 -3.88 -0.61 -37.39
CA ASP A 104 -4.26 -1.32 -38.63
C ASP A 104 -3.71 -2.76 -38.54
N GLY A 105 -4.58 -3.73 -38.27
CA GLY A 105 -4.22 -5.14 -38.14
C GLY A 105 -4.76 -5.85 -36.89
N LEU A 106 -5.30 -5.13 -35.91
CA LEU A 106 -6.04 -5.73 -34.80
C LEU A 106 -7.49 -5.99 -35.25
N ASN A 107 -7.79 -7.23 -35.58
CA ASN A 107 -9.07 -7.62 -36.21
C ASN A 107 -10.21 -7.84 -35.22
N SER A 108 -10.02 -7.65 -33.93
CA SER A 108 -11.02 -7.91 -32.91
C SER A 108 -11.00 -6.87 -31.80
N GLU A 109 -12.18 -6.45 -31.35
CA GLU A 109 -12.31 -5.59 -30.16
C GLU A 109 -11.67 -6.23 -28.91
N ASN A 110 -11.63 -7.56 -28.83
CA ASN A 110 -10.99 -8.29 -27.75
C ASN A 110 -9.46 -8.14 -27.74
N ASP A 111 -8.85 -7.76 -28.87
CA ASP A 111 -7.41 -7.55 -28.93
C ASP A 111 -7.02 -6.13 -28.46
N LYS A 112 -7.97 -5.22 -28.43
CA LYS A 112 -7.75 -3.82 -28.01
C LYS A 112 -7.78 -3.65 -26.49
N ILE A 113 -8.54 -4.47 -25.78
CA ILE A 113 -8.72 -4.37 -24.32
C ILE A 113 -8.13 -5.60 -23.67
N ARG A 114 -7.13 -5.38 -22.80
CA ARG A 114 -6.51 -6.46 -22.02
C ARG A 114 -6.69 -6.25 -20.53
N GLU A 115 -7.31 -7.22 -19.91
CA GLU A 115 -7.55 -7.24 -18.47
C GLU A 115 -6.40 -7.93 -17.74
N ILE A 116 -5.77 -7.22 -16.82
CA ILE A 116 -4.65 -7.71 -16.04
C ILE A 116 -5.05 -7.78 -14.57
N LYS A 117 -5.13 -9.00 -14.05
CA LYS A 117 -5.34 -9.29 -12.63
C LYS A 117 -3.98 -9.47 -11.97
N SER A 118 -3.76 -8.77 -10.88
CA SER A 118 -2.51 -8.84 -10.11
C SER A 118 -2.81 -9.14 -8.65
N THR A 119 -2.10 -10.13 -8.12
CA THR A 119 -2.20 -10.48 -6.71
C THR A 119 -0.80 -10.50 -6.11
N TYR A 120 -0.59 -9.68 -5.09
CA TYR A 120 0.69 -9.55 -4.40
C TYR A 120 0.56 -9.96 -2.94
N ILE A 121 1.58 -10.63 -2.43
CA ILE A 121 1.80 -10.75 -0.98
C ILE A 121 2.84 -9.70 -0.59
N HIS A 122 2.50 -8.84 0.34
CA HIS A 122 3.44 -7.92 0.97
C HIS A 122 3.82 -8.43 2.35
N LEU A 123 5.12 -8.36 2.64
CA LEU A 123 5.72 -8.82 3.89
C LEU A 123 6.55 -7.68 4.52
N PRO A 124 5.90 -6.64 5.04
CA PRO A 124 6.61 -5.56 5.71
C PRO A 124 7.10 -5.97 7.09
N LEU A 125 8.37 -5.69 7.36
CA LEU A 125 8.98 -5.78 8.68
C LEU A 125 9.34 -4.38 9.15
N LEU A 126 8.70 -3.94 10.22
CA LEU A 126 8.69 -2.55 10.64
C LEU A 126 9.18 -2.43 12.08
N ILE A 127 9.85 -1.34 12.37
CA ILE A 127 10.16 -0.91 13.74
C ILE A 127 9.21 0.25 14.06
N LYS A 128 8.47 0.11 15.13
CA LYS A 128 7.58 1.13 15.66
C LYS A 128 8.23 1.77 16.86
N PHE A 129 8.47 3.06 16.77
CA PHE A 129 8.93 3.89 17.90
C PHE A 129 7.75 4.67 18.45
N SER A 130 7.45 4.51 19.72
CA SER A 130 6.33 5.16 20.39
C SER A 130 6.77 5.90 21.63
N SER A 131 6.09 7.02 21.93
CA SER A 131 6.31 7.72 23.21
C SER A 131 5.66 6.96 24.37
N LEU A 132 5.93 7.42 25.58
CA LEU A 132 5.14 7.00 26.72
C LEU A 132 3.68 7.45 26.53
N ARG A 133 2.76 6.67 27.06
CA ARG A 133 1.34 6.97 27.00
C ARG A 133 1.03 8.20 27.85
N ILE A 134 0.33 9.14 27.25
CA ILE A 134 -0.18 10.35 27.89
C ILE A 134 -1.70 10.22 27.94
N ASN A 135 -2.26 9.81 29.07
CA ASN A 135 -3.67 9.45 29.23
C ASN A 135 -4.08 8.30 28.27
N ASN A 136 -4.95 8.58 27.32
CA ASN A 136 -5.43 7.62 26.32
C ASN A 136 -4.77 7.82 24.94
N PHE A 137 -3.70 8.61 24.86
CA PHE A 137 -2.99 8.90 23.63
C PHE A 137 -1.55 8.40 23.70
N LYS A 138 -1.11 7.68 22.66
CA LYS A 138 0.25 7.18 22.52
C LYS A 138 0.72 7.42 21.08
N PRO A 139 1.38 8.55 20.80
CA PRO A 139 1.93 8.83 19.48
C PRO A 139 3.05 7.87 19.14
N TYR A 140 3.14 7.50 17.86
CA TYR A 140 4.18 6.62 17.37
C TYR A 140 4.57 6.95 15.92
N VAL A 141 5.77 6.52 15.56
CA VAL A 141 6.29 6.56 14.20
C VAL A 141 6.69 5.13 13.82
N VAL A 142 6.46 4.76 12.57
CA VAL A 142 6.78 3.42 12.04
C VAL A 142 7.65 3.58 10.81
N GLY A 143 8.69 2.75 10.73
CA GLY A 143 9.55 2.68 9.58
C GLY A 143 10.16 1.29 9.43
N GLY A 144 10.51 0.89 8.20
CA GLY A 144 11.12 -0.42 7.97
C GLY A 144 11.24 -0.76 6.51
N ILE A 145 11.33 -2.05 6.24
CA ILE A 145 11.50 -2.63 4.91
C ILE A 145 10.30 -3.50 4.56
N SER A 146 9.96 -3.56 3.28
CA SER A 146 8.90 -4.44 2.78
C SER A 146 9.42 -5.22 1.58
N SER A 147 9.09 -6.51 1.55
CA SER A 147 9.24 -7.35 0.37
C SER A 147 7.87 -7.65 -0.21
N SER A 148 7.78 -7.75 -1.53
CA SER A 148 6.55 -8.10 -2.23
C SER A 148 6.77 -9.27 -3.16
N LEU A 149 5.84 -10.22 -3.17
CA LEU A 149 5.85 -11.37 -4.04
C LEU A 149 4.61 -11.32 -4.95
N ASN A 150 4.82 -11.42 -6.24
CA ASN A 150 3.74 -11.48 -7.21
C ASN A 150 3.24 -12.93 -7.35
N LEU A 151 2.03 -13.21 -6.92
CA LEU A 151 1.40 -14.53 -7.05
C LEU A 151 0.84 -14.79 -8.44
N SER A 152 0.55 -13.74 -9.20
CA SER A 152 0.00 -13.85 -10.56
C SER A 152 1.11 -13.90 -11.62
N SER A 153 2.35 -14.18 -11.22
CA SER A 153 3.47 -14.28 -12.16
C SER A 153 3.36 -15.54 -13.01
N ASN A 154 3.39 -15.35 -14.31
CA ASN A 154 3.46 -16.42 -15.31
C ASN A 154 4.77 -16.40 -16.11
N GLU A 155 5.83 -15.79 -15.57
CA GLU A 155 7.13 -15.61 -16.23
C GLU A 155 7.73 -16.91 -16.75
N LYS A 156 7.50 -18.03 -16.04
CA LYS A 156 8.06 -19.35 -16.35
C LYS A 156 7.14 -20.25 -17.16
N ASN A 157 5.96 -19.79 -17.50
CA ASN A 157 5.01 -20.62 -18.23
C ASN A 157 5.30 -20.58 -19.72
N ASN A 158 5.82 -21.69 -20.27
CA ASN A 158 6.18 -21.79 -21.68
C ASN A 158 4.99 -22.04 -22.61
N ASP A 159 3.85 -22.51 -22.08
CA ASP A 159 2.67 -22.87 -22.87
C ASP A 159 1.78 -21.68 -23.23
N ASP A 160 2.14 -20.50 -22.75
CA ASP A 160 1.30 -19.32 -22.87
C ASP A 160 1.80 -18.39 -23.99
N ASN A 161 1.86 -18.96 -25.20
CA ASN A 161 2.22 -18.23 -26.42
C ASN A 161 1.02 -17.59 -27.12
N SER A 162 -0.13 -17.52 -26.47
CA SER A 162 -1.25 -16.75 -27.01
C SER A 162 -0.91 -15.26 -26.95
N ASN A 163 -1.16 -14.53 -28.03
CA ASN A 163 -0.89 -13.09 -28.14
C ASN A 163 -1.56 -12.23 -27.05
N ASN A 164 -2.35 -12.84 -26.17
CA ASN A 164 -3.20 -12.20 -25.19
C ASN A 164 -2.67 -12.32 -23.75
N VAL A 165 -1.49 -12.88 -23.54
CA VAL A 165 -0.97 -13.10 -22.18
C VAL A 165 0.25 -12.25 -21.91
N PHE A 166 0.17 -11.48 -20.84
CA PHE A 166 1.31 -10.74 -20.32
C PHE A 166 2.12 -11.59 -19.36
N ARG A 167 3.42 -11.69 -19.61
CA ARG A 167 4.34 -12.27 -18.67
C ARG A 167 4.68 -11.26 -17.60
N MET A 168 4.31 -11.56 -16.37
CA MET A 168 4.68 -10.76 -15.21
C MET A 168 5.86 -11.40 -14.48
N LYS A 169 6.88 -10.60 -14.20
CA LYS A 169 8.01 -11.05 -13.38
C LYS A 169 7.61 -11.19 -11.93
N THR A 170 8.19 -12.18 -11.27
CA THR A 170 8.22 -12.26 -9.82
C THR A 170 9.38 -11.37 -9.36
N ASN A 171 9.08 -10.31 -8.64
CA ASN A 171 10.12 -9.47 -8.06
C ASN A 171 10.75 -10.12 -6.84
#